data_2b45abe5e6dc1fed9273d8a438fc6947
#
_entry.id   2b45abe5e6dc1fed9273d8a438fc6947
#
_cell.length_a   1.000
_cell.length_b   1.000
_cell.length_c   1.000
_cell.angle_alpha   90.00
_cell.angle_beta   90.00
_cell.angle_gamma   90.00
#
_symmetry.space_group_name_H-M   'P 1'
#
loop_
_entity.id
_entity.type
_entity.pdbx_description
1 polymer ?
#
loop_
_entity_poly.entity_id
_entity_poly.type
_entity_poly.pdbx_seq_one_letter_code
_entity_poly.pdbx_strand_id
1 'polypeptide(L)'
;MNRGTKATGETRIGEDALIMTGVHVAHDCIIGNNVILVNLVALGGHVEIDDWAILGGASNVHQFCKVGKHAMIAANSKLVQDVPPFILAGKHPVQYSGINSIGLSRRGFTDNEKADIKKAYRYLFRSDLNQSDALAKVKKELSNNCVDEILHFYESSERGII
;
A
#
# COMPACT_ATOMS: atom_id res chain seq x y z
N MET A 1 8.27 -12.36 -14.65
CA MET A 1 6.82 -12.39 -14.34
C MET A 1 6.25 -13.75 -14.69
N ASN A 2 5.48 -14.32 -13.79
CA ASN A 2 4.81 -15.60 -13.99
C ASN A 2 3.39 -15.36 -14.54
N ARG A 3 2.89 -16.31 -15.36
CA ARG A 3 1.49 -16.24 -15.84
C ARG A 3 0.50 -16.53 -14.71
N GLY A 4 -0.75 -16.11 -14.88
CA GLY A 4 -1.84 -16.48 -14.00
C GLY A 4 -2.09 -17.98 -13.97
N THR A 5 -2.59 -18.46 -12.86
CA THR A 5 -3.03 -19.87 -12.65
C THR A 5 -4.50 -20.02 -12.99
N LYS A 6 -5.06 -21.21 -12.74
CA LYS A 6 -6.52 -21.45 -12.89
C LYS A 6 -7.36 -20.63 -11.90
N ALA A 7 -6.74 -20.06 -10.85
CA ALA A 7 -7.45 -19.30 -9.82
C ALA A 7 -7.99 -17.98 -10.36
N THR A 8 -7.16 -17.19 -11.05
CA THR A 8 -7.55 -15.89 -11.61
C THR A 8 -7.43 -15.83 -13.14
N GLY A 9 -6.63 -16.71 -13.74
CA GLY A 9 -6.40 -16.75 -15.18
C GLY A 9 -5.33 -15.79 -15.68
N GLU A 10 -4.97 -14.77 -14.91
CA GLU A 10 -4.04 -13.71 -15.35
C GLU A 10 -3.09 -13.22 -14.25
N THR A 11 -1.95 -12.68 -14.68
CA THR A 11 -1.09 -11.79 -13.90
C THR A 11 -1.04 -10.48 -14.67
N ARG A 12 -1.43 -9.37 -14.04
CA ARG A 12 -1.62 -8.08 -14.69
C ARG A 12 -0.68 -7.01 -14.16
N ILE A 13 -0.13 -6.20 -15.07
CA ILE A 13 0.62 -4.98 -14.76
C ILE A 13 -0.05 -3.84 -15.51
N GLY A 14 -0.36 -2.76 -14.80
CA GLY A 14 -0.97 -1.56 -15.34
C GLY A 14 -0.01 -0.72 -16.18
N GLU A 15 -0.50 0.42 -16.62
CA GLU A 15 0.23 1.36 -17.47
C GLU A 15 1.32 2.13 -16.68
N ASP A 16 2.37 2.58 -17.36
CA ASP A 16 3.45 3.41 -16.82
C ASP A 16 4.16 2.82 -15.59
N ALA A 17 4.09 1.50 -15.40
CA ALA A 17 4.80 0.83 -14.33
C ALA A 17 6.31 0.74 -14.61
N LEU A 18 7.14 1.14 -13.64
CA LEU A 18 8.60 0.99 -13.71
C LEU A 18 9.03 -0.27 -12.97
N ILE A 19 9.38 -1.30 -13.71
CA ILE A 19 9.87 -2.58 -13.18
C ILE A 19 11.38 -2.66 -13.37
N MET A 20 12.14 -2.52 -12.30
CA MET A 20 13.60 -2.48 -12.38
C MET A 20 14.23 -3.88 -12.39
N THR A 21 15.56 -3.92 -12.56
CA THR A 21 16.33 -5.15 -12.73
C THR A 21 16.14 -6.14 -11.56
N GLY A 22 15.94 -7.41 -11.90
CA GLY A 22 15.84 -8.51 -10.94
C GLY A 22 14.51 -8.59 -10.18
N VAL A 23 13.50 -7.79 -10.55
CA VAL A 23 12.16 -7.87 -9.95
C VAL A 23 11.51 -9.21 -10.31
N HIS A 24 10.98 -9.89 -9.30
CA HIS A 24 10.16 -11.09 -9.45
C HIS A 24 8.68 -10.77 -9.20
N VAL A 25 7.84 -11.06 -10.17
CA VAL A 25 6.38 -11.00 -10.03
C VAL A 25 5.85 -12.43 -10.18
N ALA A 26 5.31 -12.99 -9.11
CA ALA A 26 4.73 -14.34 -9.11
C ALA A 26 3.37 -14.36 -9.84
N HIS A 27 2.75 -15.52 -9.85
CA HIS A 27 1.47 -15.77 -10.52
C HIS A 27 0.31 -15.02 -9.85
N ASP A 28 -0.69 -14.67 -10.64
CA ASP A 28 -1.95 -14.07 -10.19
C ASP A 28 -1.81 -12.71 -9.46
N CYS A 29 -0.65 -12.02 -9.62
CA CYS A 29 -0.46 -10.69 -9.08
C CYS A 29 -1.22 -9.64 -9.91
N ILE A 30 -1.70 -8.61 -9.24
CA ILE A 30 -2.32 -7.43 -9.85
C ILE A 30 -1.47 -6.21 -9.47
N ILE A 31 -0.88 -5.54 -10.45
CA ILE A 31 -0.08 -4.34 -10.26
C ILE A 31 -0.77 -3.20 -11.00
N GLY A 32 -1.06 -2.13 -10.27
CA GLY A 32 -1.72 -0.93 -10.79
C GLY A 32 -0.85 -0.07 -11.69
N ASN A 33 -1.36 1.11 -12.00
CA ASN A 33 -0.69 2.08 -12.87
C ASN A 33 0.37 2.88 -12.11
N ASN A 34 1.42 3.34 -12.81
CA ASN A 34 2.48 4.19 -12.26
C ASN A 34 3.21 3.59 -11.03
N VAL A 35 3.15 2.28 -10.86
CA VAL A 35 3.84 1.56 -9.78
C VAL A 35 5.34 1.53 -10.05
N ILE A 36 6.16 1.66 -9.01
CA ILE A 36 7.60 1.51 -9.11
C ILE A 36 8.03 0.31 -8.24
N LEU A 37 8.53 -0.74 -8.88
CA LEU A 37 9.20 -1.86 -8.23
C LEU A 37 10.70 -1.71 -8.46
N VAL A 38 11.41 -1.31 -7.39
CA VAL A 38 12.86 -1.07 -7.44
C VAL A 38 13.61 -2.40 -7.52
N ASN A 39 14.87 -2.38 -7.89
CA ASN A 39 15.70 -3.57 -8.09
C ASN A 39 15.49 -4.67 -7.05
N LEU A 40 15.38 -5.91 -7.51
CA LEU A 40 15.30 -7.13 -6.67
C LEU A 40 14.04 -7.22 -5.79
N VAL A 41 13.00 -6.42 -6.02
CA VAL A 41 11.70 -6.62 -5.35
C VAL A 41 11.14 -7.98 -5.75
N ALA A 42 10.63 -8.73 -4.77
CA ALA A 42 10.00 -10.02 -5.00
C ALA A 42 8.57 -10.04 -4.46
N LEU A 43 7.61 -10.32 -5.35
CA LEU A 43 6.19 -10.46 -5.01
C LEU A 43 5.81 -11.93 -5.02
N GLY A 44 5.21 -12.40 -3.93
CA GLY A 44 4.55 -13.71 -3.83
C GLY A 44 3.27 -13.77 -4.70
N GLY A 45 2.68 -14.93 -4.84
CA GLY A 45 1.43 -15.08 -5.62
C GLY A 45 0.26 -14.29 -5.04
N HIS A 46 -0.64 -13.82 -5.92
CA HIS A 46 -1.85 -13.08 -5.55
C HIS A 46 -1.59 -11.77 -4.79
N VAL A 47 -0.40 -11.17 -4.96
CA VAL A 47 -0.12 -9.84 -4.39
C VAL A 47 -0.81 -8.77 -5.22
N GLU A 48 -1.45 -7.83 -4.54
CA GLU A 48 -2.06 -6.65 -5.14
C GLU A 48 -1.24 -5.40 -4.78
N ILE A 49 -0.83 -4.65 -5.78
CA ILE A 49 -0.12 -3.37 -5.63
C ILE A 49 -0.94 -2.31 -6.34
N ASP A 50 -1.48 -1.39 -5.58
CA ASP A 50 -2.31 -0.32 -6.13
C ASP A 50 -1.50 0.79 -6.80
N ASP A 51 -2.21 1.67 -7.53
CA ASP A 51 -1.63 2.75 -8.30
C ASP A 51 -0.67 3.63 -7.49
N TRP A 52 0.42 4.05 -8.14
CA TRP A 52 1.41 4.96 -7.58
C TRP A 52 2.17 4.43 -6.35
N ALA A 53 2.03 3.17 -5.99
CA ALA A 53 2.84 2.58 -4.93
C ALA A 53 4.30 2.44 -5.36
N ILE A 54 5.22 2.58 -4.41
CA ILE A 54 6.66 2.43 -4.63
C ILE A 54 7.19 1.40 -3.64
N LEU A 55 7.80 0.33 -4.15
CA LEU A 55 8.48 -0.66 -3.33
C LEU A 55 9.99 -0.49 -3.46
N GLY A 56 10.64 -0.17 -2.35
CA GLY A 56 12.09 -0.02 -2.26
C GLY A 56 12.84 -1.31 -2.56
N GLY A 57 14.07 -1.19 -3.03
CA GLY A 57 14.88 -2.32 -3.50
C GLY A 57 15.01 -3.46 -2.50
N ALA A 58 15.06 -4.69 -3.00
CA ALA A 58 15.13 -5.92 -2.23
C ALA A 58 14.00 -6.14 -1.22
N SER A 59 12.86 -5.44 -1.38
CA SER A 59 11.66 -5.71 -0.58
C SER A 59 10.97 -6.99 -1.05
N ASN A 60 10.44 -7.74 -0.09
CA ASN A 60 9.72 -8.99 -0.32
C ASN A 60 8.30 -8.88 0.19
N VAL A 61 7.32 -9.23 -0.63
CA VAL A 61 5.90 -9.20 -0.29
C VAL A 61 5.35 -10.61 -0.24
N HIS A 62 4.81 -10.99 0.92
CA HIS A 62 4.21 -12.30 1.11
C HIS A 62 2.95 -12.43 0.24
N GLN A 63 2.66 -13.67 -0.19
CA GLN A 63 1.45 -13.97 -0.99
C GLN A 63 0.17 -13.43 -0.33
N PHE A 64 -0.77 -12.95 -1.15
CA PHE A 64 -2.06 -12.38 -0.76
C PHE A 64 -1.98 -11.04 0.00
N CYS A 65 -0.81 -10.44 0.15
CA CYS A 65 -0.72 -9.11 0.73
C CYS A 65 -1.11 -8.04 -0.30
N LYS A 66 -1.65 -6.94 0.22
CA LYS A 66 -2.02 -5.74 -0.54
C LYS A 66 -1.15 -4.54 -0.13
N VAL A 67 -0.80 -3.72 -1.10
CA VAL A 67 -0.12 -2.43 -0.89
C VAL A 67 -0.96 -1.34 -1.53
N GLY A 68 -1.52 -0.47 -0.70
CA GLY A 68 -2.46 0.57 -1.13
C GLY A 68 -1.81 1.70 -1.92
N LYS A 69 -2.66 2.48 -2.57
CA LYS A 69 -2.27 3.60 -3.45
C LYS A 69 -1.31 4.56 -2.77
N HIS A 70 -0.34 5.05 -3.54
CA HIS A 70 0.64 6.04 -3.07
C HIS A 70 1.47 5.62 -1.86
N ALA A 71 1.39 4.37 -1.40
CA ALA A 71 2.26 3.87 -0.34
C ALA A 71 3.72 3.81 -0.81
N MET A 72 4.64 4.05 0.10
CA MET A 72 6.07 3.90 -0.15
C MET A 72 6.69 2.95 0.89
N ILE A 73 7.25 1.86 0.39
CA ILE A 73 7.89 0.82 1.19
C ILE A 73 9.39 1.06 1.19
N ALA A 74 10.00 1.09 2.36
CA ALA A 74 11.45 1.20 2.50
C ALA A 74 12.16 -0.02 1.90
N ALA A 75 13.39 0.17 1.41
CA ALA A 75 14.22 -0.93 0.91
C ALA A 75 14.45 -2.01 1.99
N ASN A 76 14.69 -3.25 1.56
CA ASN A 76 14.92 -4.43 2.41
C ASN A 76 13.76 -4.76 3.38
N SER A 77 12.53 -4.36 3.04
CA SER A 77 11.35 -4.65 3.85
C SER A 77 10.78 -6.04 3.54
N LYS A 78 10.30 -6.74 4.58
CA LYS A 78 9.55 -7.99 4.45
C LYS A 78 8.11 -7.76 4.89
N LEU A 79 7.19 -7.68 3.91
CA LEU A 79 5.77 -7.48 4.15
C LEU A 79 5.08 -8.83 4.30
N VAL A 80 4.40 -9.01 5.42
CA VAL A 80 3.57 -10.20 5.72
C VAL A 80 2.11 -9.84 6.03
N GLN A 81 1.84 -8.54 6.08
CA GLN A 81 0.51 -7.92 6.28
C GLN A 81 0.28 -6.84 5.23
N ASP A 82 -0.95 -6.37 5.12
CA ASP A 82 -1.36 -5.35 4.19
C ASP A 82 -0.84 -3.96 4.60
N VAL A 83 -0.42 -3.19 3.63
CA VAL A 83 0.08 -1.81 3.82
C VAL A 83 -0.95 -0.84 3.28
N PRO A 84 -1.58 -0.02 4.14
CA PRO A 84 -2.65 0.87 3.70
C PRO A 84 -2.13 2.04 2.84
N PRO A 85 -3.02 2.75 2.12
CA PRO A 85 -2.63 3.77 1.15
C PRO A 85 -1.96 4.99 1.79
N PHE A 86 -1.24 5.78 1.01
CA PHE A 86 -0.65 7.09 1.33
C PHE A 86 0.48 7.11 2.37
N ILE A 87 0.93 5.99 2.89
CA ILE A 87 1.89 5.93 4.00
C ILE A 87 3.31 5.63 3.55
N LEU A 88 4.24 5.93 4.44
CA LEU A 88 5.58 5.35 4.48
C LEU A 88 5.55 4.13 5.41
N ALA A 89 6.02 2.99 4.92
CA ALA A 89 6.17 1.78 5.72
C ALA A 89 7.61 1.28 5.65
N GLY A 90 8.15 0.87 6.78
CA GLY A 90 9.54 0.41 6.89
C GLY A 90 9.84 -0.16 8.26
N LYS A 91 11.13 -0.33 8.59
CA LYS A 91 11.63 -1.01 9.80
C LYS A 91 11.51 -2.54 9.72
N HIS A 92 11.90 -3.20 10.78
CA HIS A 92 11.78 -4.65 10.93
C HIS A 92 11.31 -4.99 12.36
N PRO A 93 10.11 -5.53 12.54
CA PRO A 93 9.06 -5.76 11.53
C PRO A 93 8.56 -4.46 10.87
N VAL A 94 7.94 -4.57 9.68
CA VAL A 94 7.43 -3.41 8.95
C VAL A 94 6.34 -2.72 9.75
N GLN A 95 6.44 -1.40 9.84
CA GLN A 95 5.56 -0.55 10.62
C GLN A 95 5.25 0.76 9.91
N TYR A 96 4.15 1.38 10.28
CA TYR A 96 3.80 2.73 9.88
C TYR A 96 4.87 3.74 10.31
N SER A 97 5.41 4.51 9.36
CA SER A 97 6.46 5.50 9.57
C SER A 97 6.02 6.94 9.25
N GLY A 98 4.73 7.16 9.07
CA GLY A 98 4.14 8.45 8.69
C GLY A 98 3.47 8.39 7.33
N ILE A 99 2.95 9.52 6.85
CA ILE A 99 2.39 9.62 5.51
C ILE A 99 3.50 9.92 4.49
N ASN A 100 3.30 9.51 3.24
CA ASN A 100 4.20 9.78 2.12
C ASN A 100 4.08 11.25 1.64
N SER A 101 4.31 12.22 2.53
CA SER A 101 4.08 13.64 2.26
C SER A 101 4.77 14.15 0.99
N ILE A 102 6.01 13.72 0.74
CA ILE A 102 6.77 14.16 -0.44
C ILE A 102 6.15 13.59 -1.71
N GLY A 103 5.83 12.31 -1.72
CA GLY A 103 5.19 11.65 -2.86
C GLY A 103 3.82 12.25 -3.16
N LEU A 104 3.01 12.48 -2.15
CA LEU A 104 1.70 13.12 -2.27
C LEU A 104 1.80 14.55 -2.81
N SER A 105 2.71 15.38 -2.28
CA SER A 105 2.92 16.73 -2.79
C SER A 105 3.36 16.77 -4.25
N ARG A 106 4.25 15.86 -4.67
CA ARG A 106 4.69 15.74 -6.07
C ARG A 106 3.55 15.35 -7.03
N ARG A 107 2.50 14.72 -6.51
CA ARG A 107 1.32 14.26 -7.27
C ARG A 107 0.12 15.20 -7.12
N GLY A 108 0.33 16.42 -6.58
CA GLY A 108 -0.67 17.48 -6.54
C GLY A 108 -1.69 17.39 -5.41
N PHE A 109 -1.48 16.53 -4.40
CA PHE A 109 -2.33 16.51 -3.21
C PHE A 109 -2.22 17.84 -2.45
N THR A 110 -3.35 18.41 -2.12
CA THR A 110 -3.46 19.64 -1.36
C THR A 110 -2.99 19.46 0.09
N ASP A 111 -2.69 20.58 0.76
CA ASP A 111 -2.33 20.51 2.18
C ASP A 111 -3.49 20.03 3.05
N ASN A 112 -4.73 20.33 2.67
CA ASN A 112 -5.92 19.83 3.37
C ASN A 112 -6.06 18.32 3.24
N GLU A 113 -5.93 17.75 2.04
CA GLU A 113 -5.97 16.29 1.85
C GLU A 113 -4.87 15.59 2.65
N LYS A 114 -3.64 16.11 2.63
CA LYS A 114 -2.53 15.57 3.43
C LYS A 114 -2.79 15.68 4.93
N ALA A 115 -3.41 16.76 5.39
CA ALA A 115 -3.79 16.93 6.79
C ALA A 115 -4.85 15.92 7.23
N ASP A 116 -5.85 15.67 6.40
CA ASP A 116 -6.91 14.68 6.68
C ASP A 116 -6.35 13.25 6.67
N ILE A 117 -5.52 12.88 5.69
CA ILE A 117 -4.81 11.60 5.67
C ILE A 117 -3.98 11.43 6.96
N LYS A 118 -3.23 12.45 7.37
CA LYS A 118 -2.43 12.42 8.59
C LYS A 118 -3.29 12.30 9.84
N LYS A 119 -4.45 12.97 9.88
CA LYS A 119 -5.41 12.90 11.00
C LYS A 119 -6.04 11.50 11.08
N ALA A 120 -6.44 10.92 9.95
CA ALA A 120 -6.96 9.56 9.88
C ALA A 120 -5.95 8.54 10.45
N TYR A 121 -4.71 8.57 9.99
CA TYR A 121 -3.67 7.67 10.47
C TYR A 121 -3.21 7.94 11.90
N ARG A 122 -3.41 9.14 12.43
CA ARG A 122 -3.22 9.39 13.87
C ARG A 122 -4.25 8.63 14.70
N TYR A 123 -5.50 8.54 14.26
CA TYR A 123 -6.51 7.74 14.93
C TYR A 123 -6.23 6.24 14.82
N LEU A 124 -5.82 5.77 13.64
CA LEU A 124 -5.61 4.35 13.35
C LEU A 124 -4.33 3.76 13.98
N PHE A 125 -3.25 4.55 14.10
CA PHE A 125 -1.94 4.05 14.56
C PHE A 125 -1.39 4.70 15.82
N ARG A 126 -1.97 5.80 16.30
CA ARG A 126 -1.39 6.60 17.40
C ARG A 126 -2.43 7.05 18.43
N SER A 127 -3.56 6.40 18.51
CA SER A 127 -4.55 6.60 19.57
C SER A 127 -4.69 5.33 20.39
N ASP A 128 -5.31 5.45 21.57
CA ASP A 128 -5.64 4.31 22.43
C ASP A 128 -6.94 3.59 22.01
N LEU A 129 -7.49 3.94 20.83
CA LEU A 129 -8.69 3.32 20.29
C LEU A 129 -8.34 1.96 19.68
N ASN A 130 -9.25 1.00 19.80
CA ASN A 130 -9.19 -0.20 18.98
C ASN A 130 -9.49 0.15 17.50
N GLN A 131 -9.18 -0.74 16.58
CA GLN A 131 -9.31 -0.49 15.14
C GLN A 131 -10.74 -0.11 14.74
N SER A 132 -11.75 -0.77 15.28
CA SER A 132 -13.17 -0.49 14.96
C SER A 132 -13.58 0.92 15.37
N ASP A 133 -13.23 1.32 16.59
CA ASP A 133 -13.54 2.65 17.13
C ASP A 133 -12.75 3.73 16.38
N ALA A 134 -11.49 3.46 16.01
CA ALA A 134 -10.69 4.38 15.23
C ALA A 134 -11.29 4.61 13.84
N LEU A 135 -11.72 3.55 13.15
CA LEU A 135 -12.40 3.65 11.84
C LEU A 135 -13.72 4.40 11.95
N ALA A 136 -14.53 4.12 12.96
CA ALA A 136 -15.79 4.85 13.21
C ALA A 136 -15.53 6.34 13.42
N LYS A 137 -14.47 6.69 14.17
CA LYS A 137 -14.08 8.08 14.40
C LYS A 137 -13.59 8.76 13.12
N VAL A 138 -12.77 8.07 12.31
CA VAL A 138 -12.34 8.57 11.00
C VAL A 138 -13.55 8.88 10.14
N LYS A 139 -14.49 7.94 9.99
CA LYS A 139 -15.70 8.09 9.19
C LYS A 139 -16.62 9.22 9.68
N LYS A 140 -16.66 9.47 10.98
CA LYS A 140 -17.48 10.54 11.59
C LYS A 140 -16.88 11.93 11.38
N GLU A 141 -15.55 12.06 11.47
CA GLU A 141 -14.87 13.37 11.54
C GLU A 141 -14.24 13.83 10.23
N LEU A 142 -14.04 12.93 9.27
CA LEU A 142 -13.35 13.22 8.01
C LEU A 142 -14.19 12.72 6.84
N SER A 143 -14.20 13.49 5.75
CA SER A 143 -14.97 13.15 4.56
C SER A 143 -14.30 13.74 3.32
N ASN A 144 -13.58 12.90 2.58
CA ASN A 144 -13.06 13.18 1.24
C ASN A 144 -12.60 11.88 0.59
N ASN A 145 -12.29 11.91 -0.70
CA ASN A 145 -11.91 10.74 -1.48
C ASN A 145 -10.70 9.97 -0.88
N CYS A 146 -9.74 10.66 -0.27
CA CYS A 146 -8.57 10.02 0.35
C CYS A 146 -8.98 9.22 1.61
N VAL A 147 -9.90 9.77 2.38
CA VAL A 147 -10.43 9.10 3.58
C VAL A 147 -11.26 7.88 3.17
N ASP A 148 -12.10 8.01 2.15
CA ASP A 148 -12.89 6.90 1.63
C ASP A 148 -11.99 5.76 1.12
N GLU A 149 -10.88 6.07 0.45
CA GLU A 149 -9.87 5.10 0.03
C GLU A 149 -9.25 4.36 1.23
N ILE A 150 -8.90 5.09 2.30
CA ILE A 150 -8.38 4.48 3.53
C ILE A 150 -9.41 3.52 4.14
N LEU A 151 -10.65 3.97 4.29
CA LEU A 151 -11.72 3.15 4.88
C LEU A 151 -11.98 1.88 4.05
N HIS A 152 -12.08 2.03 2.72
CA HIS A 152 -12.28 0.91 1.81
C HIS A 152 -11.13 -0.11 1.89
N PHE A 153 -9.88 0.36 1.96
CA PHE A 153 -8.73 -0.54 2.10
C PHE A 153 -8.80 -1.36 3.38
N TYR A 154 -9.16 -0.75 4.50
CA TYR A 154 -9.32 -1.46 5.78
C TYR A 154 -10.45 -2.49 5.75
N GLU A 155 -11.56 -2.18 5.05
CA GLU A 155 -12.69 -3.11 4.87
C GLU A 155 -12.33 -4.31 3.98
N SER A 156 -11.44 -4.11 2.99
CA SER A 156 -11.02 -5.15 2.04
C SER A 156 -9.77 -5.94 2.47
N SER A 157 -9.15 -5.57 3.59
CA SER A 157 -7.93 -6.22 4.07
C SER A 157 -8.24 -7.60 4.67
N GLU A 158 -7.55 -8.63 4.18
CA GLU A 158 -7.69 -10.02 4.65
C GLU A 158 -6.47 -10.51 5.42
N ARG A 159 -5.30 -9.87 5.23
CA ARG A 159 -4.03 -10.26 5.86
C ARG A 159 -3.75 -9.51 7.15
N GLY A 160 -4.65 -8.61 7.56
CA GLY A 160 -4.43 -7.65 8.63
C GLY A 160 -3.48 -6.52 8.22
N ILE A 161 -3.56 -5.40 8.93
CA ILE A 161 -2.77 -4.19 8.65
C ILE A 161 -1.49 -4.18 9.48
N ILE A 162 -0.39 -3.68 8.92
CA ILE A 162 0.91 -3.52 9.58
C ILE A 162 0.84 -2.71 10.87
#